data_3d0d28504f748c799c6dd111faf30bf3
#
_entry.id   3d0d28504f748c799c6dd111faf30bf3
#
_cell.length_a   1.000
_cell.length_b   1.000
_cell.length_c   1.000
_cell.angle_alpha   90.00
_cell.angle_beta   90.00
_cell.angle_gamma   90.00
#
_symmetry.space_group_name_H-M   'P 1'
#
loop_
_entity.id
_entity.type
_entity.pdbx_description
1 polymer ?
#
loop_
_entity_poly.entity_id
_entity_poly.type
_entity_poly.pdbx_seq_one_letter_code
_entity_poly.pdbx_strand_id
1 'polypeptide(L)'
;MSNSTIYDVSRLAGVSTATVSRVFSDPKRVKESTCSKVYEAAKILNYHPSAIARAMAKQKTDKIAYLICKKGATILDEFYAGICEGVMRQAKKYKYQLLISTAEE
;
A
#
# COMPACT_ATOMS: atom_id res chain seq x y z
N MET A 1 10.49 -23.03 3.68
CA MET A 1 10.63 -21.61 4.08
C MET A 1 9.53 -21.25 5.04
N SER A 2 9.87 -20.86 6.23
CA SER A 2 8.90 -20.37 7.20
C SER A 2 8.56 -18.91 6.83
N ASN A 3 7.29 -18.64 6.63
CA ASN A 3 6.82 -17.28 6.47
C ASN A 3 6.77 -16.62 7.84
N SER A 4 7.65 -15.66 8.08
CA SER A 4 7.64 -14.88 9.30
C SER A 4 6.38 -14.02 9.40
N THR A 5 5.83 -13.90 10.59
CA THR A 5 4.63 -13.12 10.87
C THR A 5 4.98 -11.90 11.71
N ILE A 6 4.01 -10.98 11.83
CA ILE A 6 4.14 -9.82 12.71
C ILE A 6 4.37 -10.26 14.18
N TYR A 7 3.83 -11.42 14.58
CA TYR A 7 4.03 -11.97 15.90
C TYR A 7 5.48 -12.36 16.15
N ASP A 8 6.13 -12.94 15.14
CA ASP A 8 7.54 -13.31 15.21
C ASP A 8 8.42 -12.07 15.36
N VAL A 9 8.14 -11.02 14.59
CA VAL A 9 8.86 -9.74 14.69
C VAL A 9 8.69 -9.11 16.07
N SER A 10 7.44 -9.08 16.58
CA SER A 10 7.16 -8.49 17.89
C SER A 10 7.91 -9.24 19.00
N ARG A 11 7.96 -10.54 18.92
CA ARG A 11 8.67 -11.38 19.89
C ARG A 11 10.17 -11.11 19.87
N LEU A 12 10.77 -11.09 18.68
CA LEU A 12 12.21 -10.88 18.53
C LEU A 12 12.62 -9.45 18.93
N ALA A 13 11.81 -8.45 18.57
CA ALA A 13 12.07 -7.06 18.90
C ALA A 13 11.73 -6.69 20.35
N GLY A 14 10.93 -7.54 21.05
CA GLY A 14 10.50 -7.28 22.41
C GLY A 14 9.47 -6.17 22.53
N VAL A 15 8.62 -5.99 21.54
CA VAL A 15 7.56 -4.97 21.50
C VAL A 15 6.23 -5.60 21.09
N SER A 16 5.14 -4.84 21.23
CA SER A 16 3.81 -5.33 20.84
C SER A 16 3.65 -5.39 19.31
N THR A 17 2.70 -6.20 18.84
CA THR A 17 2.36 -6.25 17.42
C THR A 17 1.85 -4.90 16.92
N ALA A 18 1.12 -4.14 17.77
CA ALA A 18 0.68 -2.80 17.45
C ALA A 18 1.87 -1.86 17.21
N THR A 19 2.93 -1.97 18.00
CA THR A 19 4.16 -1.19 17.81
C THR A 19 4.85 -1.57 16.51
N VAL A 20 4.97 -2.86 16.19
CA VAL A 20 5.52 -3.32 14.91
C VAL A 20 4.76 -2.73 13.74
N SER A 21 3.43 -2.84 13.78
CA SER A 21 2.56 -2.28 12.75
C SER A 21 2.78 -0.77 12.57
N ARG A 22 2.88 -0.04 13.67
CA ARG A 22 3.09 1.41 13.66
C ARG A 22 4.46 1.78 13.09
N VAL A 23 5.50 1.03 13.38
CA VAL A 23 6.84 1.26 12.81
C VAL A 23 6.81 1.23 11.28
N PHE A 24 6.05 0.29 10.70
CA PHE A 24 5.96 0.19 9.24
C PHE A 24 4.96 1.16 8.62
N SER A 25 3.93 1.58 9.36
CA SER A 25 2.90 2.48 8.83
C SER A 25 3.20 3.96 9.09
N ASP A 26 3.72 4.28 10.26
CA ASP A 26 4.01 5.66 10.67
C ASP A 26 5.22 5.70 11.63
N PRO A 27 6.43 5.49 11.08
CA PRO A 27 7.65 5.40 11.90
C PRO A 27 7.96 6.69 12.68
N LYS A 28 7.45 7.83 12.22
CA LYS A 28 7.65 9.12 12.90
C LYS A 28 7.03 9.17 14.29
N ARG A 29 6.02 8.36 14.55
CA ARG A 29 5.33 8.29 15.84
C ARG A 29 5.98 7.32 16.82
N VAL A 30 7.04 6.66 16.41
CA VAL A 30 7.73 5.67 17.22
C VAL A 30 9.15 6.15 17.50
N LYS A 31 9.66 5.86 18.70
CA LYS A 31 11.05 6.20 19.05
C LYS A 31 12.01 5.57 18.06
N GLU A 32 13.03 6.31 17.68
CA GLU A 32 14.05 5.84 16.73
C GLU A 32 14.70 4.52 17.18
N SER A 33 14.99 4.39 18.46
CA SER A 33 15.55 3.15 19.03
C SER A 33 14.62 1.96 18.86
N THR A 34 13.31 2.17 19.01
CA THR A 34 12.29 1.12 18.81
C THR A 34 12.19 0.76 17.34
N CYS A 35 12.18 1.75 16.44
CA CYS A 35 12.19 1.52 14.99
C CYS A 35 13.38 0.66 14.58
N SER A 36 14.58 0.98 15.09
CA SER A 36 15.80 0.22 14.81
C SER A 36 15.68 -1.24 15.22
N LYS A 37 15.14 -1.50 16.40
CA LYS A 37 14.92 -2.87 16.89
C LYS A 37 13.97 -3.65 16.00
N VAL A 38 12.87 -3.01 15.57
CA VAL A 38 11.86 -3.65 14.72
C VAL A 38 12.43 -3.92 13.33
N TYR A 39 13.13 -2.95 12.73
CA TYR A 39 13.75 -3.15 11.42
C TYR A 39 14.81 -4.24 11.44
N GLU A 40 15.62 -4.31 12.47
CA GLU A 40 16.62 -5.37 12.63
C GLU A 40 15.96 -6.74 12.77
N ALA A 41 14.94 -6.86 13.60
CA ALA A 41 14.17 -8.09 13.77
C ALA A 41 13.52 -8.54 12.47
N ALA A 42 12.91 -7.62 11.73
CA ALA A 42 12.30 -7.90 10.44
C ALA A 42 13.33 -8.37 9.41
N LYS A 43 14.50 -7.79 9.41
CA LYS A 43 15.60 -8.19 8.52
C LYS A 43 16.08 -9.60 8.85
N ILE A 44 16.29 -9.92 10.12
CA ILE A 44 16.71 -11.25 10.56
C ILE A 44 15.69 -12.31 10.15
N LEU A 45 14.40 -12.01 10.32
CA LEU A 45 13.30 -12.93 10.02
C LEU A 45 12.87 -12.90 8.56
N ASN A 46 13.47 -12.05 7.75
CA ASN A 46 13.04 -11.80 6.36
C ASN A 46 11.54 -11.48 6.27
N TYR A 47 11.06 -10.64 7.19
CA TYR A 47 9.68 -10.21 7.24
C TYR A 47 9.47 -8.97 6.38
N HIS A 48 8.45 -9.03 5.53
CA HIS A 48 8.01 -7.91 4.72
C HIS A 48 6.55 -7.63 5.03
N PRO A 49 6.20 -6.39 5.45
CA PRO A 49 4.81 -6.07 5.75
C PRO A 49 3.93 -6.20 4.51
N SER A 50 2.79 -6.85 4.65
CA SER A 50 1.82 -7.00 3.57
C SER A 50 1.19 -5.66 3.23
N ALA A 51 1.16 -5.32 1.93
CA ALA A 51 0.46 -4.13 1.44
C ALA A 51 -1.04 -4.21 1.75
N ILE A 52 -1.62 -5.41 1.68
CA ILE A 52 -3.02 -5.64 2.01
C ILE A 52 -3.26 -5.40 3.51
N ALA A 53 -2.42 -5.94 4.38
CA ALA A 53 -2.54 -5.75 5.82
C ALA A 53 -2.40 -4.28 6.21
N ARG A 54 -1.46 -3.56 5.58
CA ARG A 54 -1.31 -2.12 5.79
C ARG A 54 -2.53 -1.33 5.33
N ALA A 55 -3.08 -1.66 4.17
CA ALA A 55 -4.30 -1.04 3.66
C ALA A 55 -5.48 -1.27 4.60
N MET A 56 -5.64 -2.48 5.13
CA MET A 56 -6.68 -2.81 6.09
C MET A 56 -6.52 -2.02 7.39
N ALA A 57 -5.31 -1.92 7.90
CA ALA A 57 -5.03 -1.17 9.14
C ALA A 57 -5.30 0.33 8.98
N LYS A 58 -4.98 0.90 7.83
CA LYS A 58 -5.22 2.32 7.52
C LYS A 58 -6.64 2.60 7.03
N GLN A 59 -7.41 1.58 6.69
CA GLN A 59 -8.68 1.69 5.99
C GLN A 59 -8.55 2.48 4.68
N LYS A 60 -7.41 2.37 4.02
CA LYS A 60 -7.04 3.05 2.79
C LYS A 60 -6.27 2.10 1.88
N THR A 61 -6.60 2.06 0.61
CA THR A 61 -5.86 1.27 -0.38
C THR A 61 -4.83 2.11 -1.13
N ASP A 62 -4.96 3.44 -1.10
CA ASP A 62 -4.19 4.39 -1.92
C ASP A 62 -4.33 4.08 -3.42
N LYS A 63 -5.52 3.62 -3.82
CA LYS A 63 -5.85 3.26 -5.20
C LYS A 63 -7.07 4.03 -5.66
N ILE A 64 -7.04 4.43 -6.94
CA ILE A 64 -8.17 5.09 -7.62
C ILE A 64 -8.53 4.23 -8.83
N ALA A 65 -9.81 4.01 -9.07
CA ALA A 65 -10.27 3.31 -10.26
C ALA A 65 -10.85 4.30 -11.27
N TYR A 66 -10.43 4.17 -12.52
CA TYR A 66 -10.98 4.87 -13.66
C TYR A 66 -11.75 3.86 -14.51
N LEU A 67 -13.06 3.97 -14.51
CA LEU A 67 -13.94 3.02 -15.18
C LEU A 67 -14.60 3.68 -16.39
N ILE A 68 -14.40 3.09 -17.56
CA ILE A 68 -15.05 3.53 -18.80
C ILE A 68 -16.28 2.64 -19.02
N CYS A 69 -17.47 3.23 -18.93
CA CYS A 69 -18.75 2.50 -18.96
C CYS A 69 -19.51 2.64 -20.28
N LYS A 70 -18.95 3.33 -21.27
CA LYS A 70 -19.62 3.54 -22.55
C LYS A 70 -19.34 2.38 -23.50
N LYS A 71 -20.39 1.82 -24.08
CA LYS A 71 -20.26 0.75 -25.08
C LYS A 71 -19.39 1.17 -26.26
N GLY A 72 -18.41 0.34 -26.57
CA GLY A 72 -17.48 0.59 -27.67
C GLY A 72 -16.39 1.63 -27.36
N ALA A 73 -16.40 2.25 -26.17
CA ALA A 73 -15.35 3.16 -25.77
C ALA A 73 -14.13 2.40 -25.23
N THR A 74 -12.96 2.88 -25.57
CA THR A 74 -11.69 2.31 -25.09
C THR A 74 -10.79 3.41 -24.55
N ILE A 75 -9.75 3.00 -23.85
CA ILE A 75 -8.70 3.94 -23.39
C ILE A 75 -7.98 4.62 -24.54
N LEU A 76 -8.07 4.04 -25.74
CA LEU A 76 -7.46 4.60 -26.96
C LEU A 76 -8.29 5.76 -27.54
N ASP A 77 -9.55 5.92 -27.15
CA ASP A 77 -10.35 7.06 -27.57
C ASP A 77 -9.75 8.35 -27.01
N GLU A 78 -9.53 9.32 -27.86
CA GLU A 78 -8.84 10.56 -27.53
C GLU A 78 -9.46 11.27 -26.32
N PHE A 79 -10.79 11.30 -26.24
CA PHE A 79 -11.51 11.89 -25.10
C PHE A 79 -11.18 11.18 -23.79
N TYR A 80 -11.27 9.87 -23.77
CA TYR A 80 -11.01 9.08 -22.55
C TYR A 80 -9.54 9.03 -22.21
N ALA A 81 -8.68 9.02 -23.20
CA ALA A 81 -7.22 9.08 -23.02
C ALA A 81 -6.80 10.40 -22.37
N GLY A 82 -7.40 11.51 -22.77
CA GLY A 82 -7.12 12.83 -22.19
C GLY A 82 -7.52 12.91 -20.71
N ILE A 83 -8.69 12.39 -20.38
CA ILE A 83 -9.16 12.33 -18.98
C ILE A 83 -8.21 11.42 -18.15
N CYS A 84 -7.89 10.25 -18.68
CA CYS A 84 -6.99 9.30 -18.03
C CYS A 84 -5.62 9.91 -17.73
N GLU A 85 -5.06 10.66 -18.69
CA GLU A 85 -3.78 11.34 -18.51
C GLU A 85 -3.83 12.34 -17.36
N GLY A 86 -4.90 13.14 -17.28
CA GLY A 86 -5.09 14.10 -16.21
C GLY A 86 -5.21 13.43 -14.84
N VAL A 87 -6.00 12.34 -14.76
CA VAL A 87 -6.17 11.56 -13.52
C VAL A 87 -4.85 10.93 -13.11
N MET A 88 -4.13 10.35 -14.07
CA MET A 88 -2.83 9.72 -13.84
C MET A 88 -1.82 10.71 -13.24
N ARG A 89 -1.77 11.90 -13.79
CA ARG A 89 -0.87 12.96 -13.32
C ARG A 89 -1.15 13.35 -11.87
N GLN A 90 -2.42 13.53 -11.53
CA GLN A 90 -2.83 13.88 -10.16
C GLN A 90 -2.64 12.71 -9.20
N ALA A 91 -2.97 11.49 -9.61
CA ALA A 91 -2.77 10.30 -8.81
C ALA A 91 -1.30 10.14 -8.43
N LYS A 92 -0.40 10.31 -9.39
CA LYS A 92 1.05 10.26 -9.15
C LYS A 92 1.50 11.32 -8.16
N LYS A 93 0.99 12.54 -8.28
CA LYS A 93 1.32 13.65 -7.37
C LYS A 93 0.98 13.32 -5.92
N TYR A 94 -0.16 12.68 -5.69
CA TYR A 94 -0.62 12.32 -4.36
C TYR A 94 -0.27 10.88 -3.96
N LYS A 95 0.56 10.20 -4.74
CA LYS A 95 1.03 8.82 -4.49
C LYS A 95 -0.10 7.79 -4.46
N TYR A 96 -1.09 7.98 -5.32
CA TYR A 96 -2.14 7.00 -5.55
C TYR A 96 -1.82 6.15 -6.77
N GLN A 97 -2.21 4.88 -6.72
CA GLN A 97 -2.13 3.98 -7.86
C GLN A 97 -3.43 4.06 -8.65
N LEU A 98 -3.33 4.21 -9.97
CA LEU A 98 -4.48 4.24 -10.86
C LEU A 98 -4.75 2.87 -11.46
N LEU A 99 -5.99 2.41 -11.33
CA LEU A 99 -6.51 1.21 -11.98
C LEU A 99 -7.45 1.64 -13.09
N ILE A 100 -7.29 1.05 -14.27
CA ILE A 100 -8.11 1.39 -15.44
C ILE A 100 -8.87 0.13 -15.86
N SER A 101 -10.17 0.28 -16.05
CA SER A 101 -11.03 -0.83 -16.51
C SER A 101 -12.13 -0.32 -17.43
N THR A 102 -12.64 -1.23 -18.26
CA THR A 102 -13.81 -0.98 -19.07
C THR A 102 -14.93 -1.89 -18.61
N ALA A 103 -16.15 -1.38 -18.52
CA ALA A 103 -17.33 -2.17 -18.24
C ALA A 103 -18.14 -2.31 -19.55
N GLU A 104 -18.51 -3.53 -19.84
CA GLU A 104 -19.49 -3.82 -20.91
C GLU A 104 -20.87 -3.95 -20.28
N GLU A 105 -21.88 -3.31 -20.89
CA GLU A 105 -23.28 -3.49 -20.50
C GLU A 105 -23.84 -4.80 -21.07
#